data_b8694870b24581b22642560d40b44a9d
#
_entry.id   b8694870b24581b22642560d40b44a9d
#
_cell.length_a   1.000
_cell.length_b   1.000
_cell.length_c   1.000
_cell.angle_alpha   90.00
_cell.angle_beta   90.00
_cell.angle_gamma   90.00
#
_symmetry.space_group_name_H-M   'P 1'
#
loop_
_entity.id
_entity.type
_entity.pdbx_description
1 polymer ?
#
loop_
_entity_poly.entity_id
_entity_poly.type
_entity_poly.pdbx_seq_one_letter_code
_entity_poly.pdbx_strand_id
1 'polypeptide(L)'
;MKTIKYILYALTATFVLASCSDDIKYTPGEGEDTDCYGVYFPSQENAGDQELDPAEPTTLTFTAMRKNYNDAITVPVEVSSTQDGLFTVSEIKFEAGQEATTFSVDFPGAEVGKTYDCSIVVKDKKYALLYGEYSNGLDFSVTRVQWDLVKGPNGETKGTWRDDFFTAIMGSNIKENGVPNAEKEVEIYERADMKGYYRIKDIYDEAYMAKIVGGRYSNVPSVPTYTIIDARDPEKVWFPVQPTGFEINDVGYEDNGAFVIVSFCQENYPGMASATMYGTLENGVLTFPPKAILLTTPSLWEATSYFKANTEMTRLLFPGAVSYDYSVAFEKSAPADGKVAITATLGSDVDKVKYAFFEGALSESLAAAKSGDIDAGTIPSEEITASGTITAVMEKTG
;
A
#
# COMPACT_ATOMS: atom_id res chain seq x y z
N MET A 1 33.61 -0.36 17.93
CA MET A 1 32.91 -1.01 16.79
C MET A 1 33.78 -1.29 15.55
N LYS A 2 34.84 -0.52 15.27
CA LYS A 2 35.75 -0.81 14.14
C LYS A 2 36.61 -2.07 14.35
N THR A 3 37.04 -2.34 15.58
CA THR A 3 37.92 -3.46 15.92
C THR A 3 37.24 -4.83 15.76
N ILE A 4 35.92 -4.92 16.00
CA ILE A 4 35.15 -6.18 15.85
C ILE A 4 34.99 -6.56 14.37
N LYS A 5 34.87 -5.57 13.47
CA LYS A 5 34.79 -5.83 12.02
C LYS A 5 36.08 -6.47 11.48
N TYR A 6 37.23 -6.03 11.95
CA TYR A 6 38.51 -6.58 11.48
C TYR A 6 38.77 -7.99 12.01
N ILE A 7 38.29 -8.32 13.21
CA ILE A 7 38.35 -9.67 13.76
C ILE A 7 37.46 -10.62 12.96
N LEU A 8 36.28 -10.19 12.53
CA LEU A 8 35.37 -10.99 11.72
C LEU A 8 35.95 -11.25 10.31
N TYR A 9 36.58 -10.26 9.68
CA TYR A 9 37.27 -10.43 8.40
C TYR A 9 38.52 -11.30 8.51
N ALA A 10 39.26 -11.23 9.62
CA ALA A 10 40.41 -12.10 9.86
C ALA A 10 39.99 -13.56 10.10
N LEU A 11 38.83 -13.79 10.77
CA LEU A 11 38.31 -15.14 10.96
C LEU A 11 37.78 -15.75 9.65
N THR A 12 37.09 -14.96 8.81
CA THR A 12 36.64 -15.44 7.47
C THR A 12 37.82 -15.69 6.52
N ALA A 13 38.85 -14.87 6.56
CA ALA A 13 40.07 -15.10 5.76
C ALA A 13 40.86 -16.36 6.18
N THR A 14 40.89 -16.69 7.49
CA THR A 14 41.52 -17.89 7.98
C THR A 14 40.75 -19.17 7.64
N PHE A 15 39.43 -19.12 7.59
CA PHE A 15 38.62 -20.27 7.13
C PHE A 15 38.75 -20.54 5.63
N VAL A 16 38.93 -19.51 4.81
CA VAL A 16 39.11 -19.67 3.36
C VAL A 16 40.51 -20.23 3.02
N LEU A 17 41.55 -19.95 3.84
CA LEU A 17 42.89 -20.47 3.60
C LEU A 17 43.11 -21.86 4.18
N ALA A 18 42.29 -22.34 5.12
CA ALA A 18 42.36 -23.71 5.67
C ALA A 18 41.62 -24.73 4.76
N SER A 19 40.87 -24.24 3.75
CA SER A 19 40.13 -25.12 2.82
C SER A 19 40.93 -25.58 1.58
N CYS A 20 42.21 -25.23 1.48
CA CYS A 20 42.98 -25.49 0.24
C CYS A 20 44.11 -26.48 0.43
N SER A 21 44.02 -27.48 1.32
CA SER A 21 45.13 -28.45 1.50
C SER A 21 44.75 -29.91 1.65
N ASP A 22 43.55 -30.30 1.29
CA ASP A 22 43.28 -31.73 1.11
C ASP A 22 42.87 -31.97 -0.33
N ASP A 23 43.55 -32.92 -0.96
CA ASP A 23 43.18 -33.54 -2.21
C ASP A 23 41.72 -34.02 -2.09
N ILE A 24 40.77 -33.14 -2.41
CA ILE A 24 39.36 -33.52 -2.57
C ILE A 24 39.39 -34.42 -3.80
N LYS A 25 39.48 -35.71 -3.56
CA LYS A 25 39.22 -36.70 -4.63
C LYS A 25 37.85 -36.40 -5.13
N TYR A 26 37.76 -35.72 -6.29
CA TYR A 26 36.52 -35.55 -7.03
C TYR A 26 35.97 -36.94 -7.28
N THR A 27 34.98 -37.33 -6.54
CA THR A 27 34.15 -38.49 -6.86
C THR A 27 33.08 -37.93 -7.76
N PRO A 28 33.07 -38.22 -9.07
CA PRO A 28 31.98 -37.83 -9.95
C PRO A 28 30.67 -38.26 -9.28
N GLY A 29 29.71 -37.37 -9.17
CA GLY A 29 28.36 -37.75 -8.79
C GLY A 29 27.86 -38.87 -9.71
N GLU A 30 27.03 -39.76 -9.21
CA GLU A 30 26.36 -40.72 -10.09
C GLU A 30 25.70 -39.92 -11.21
N GLY A 31 26.00 -40.27 -12.49
CA GLY A 31 25.38 -39.64 -13.65
C GLY A 31 23.85 -39.78 -13.57
N GLU A 32 23.14 -38.85 -14.19
CA GLU A 32 21.69 -39.03 -14.38
C GLU A 32 21.47 -40.40 -15.07
N ASP A 33 20.55 -41.17 -14.48
CA ASP A 33 20.08 -42.39 -15.11
C ASP A 33 19.40 -41.98 -16.43
N THR A 34 19.84 -42.52 -17.54
CA THR A 34 19.29 -42.19 -18.87
C THR A 34 17.79 -42.49 -18.97
N ASP A 35 17.28 -43.31 -18.09
CA ASP A 35 15.87 -43.68 -17.99
C ASP A 35 15.08 -42.85 -16.96
N CYS A 36 15.71 -41.84 -16.33
CA CYS A 36 15.06 -40.95 -15.39
C CYS A 36 14.00 -40.07 -16.06
N TYR A 37 12.86 -39.85 -15.42
CA TYR A 37 11.82 -38.96 -15.93
C TYR A 37 12.17 -37.48 -15.76
N GLY A 38 13.09 -37.15 -14.86
CA GLY A 38 13.61 -35.81 -14.65
C GLY A 38 12.53 -34.80 -14.23
N VAL A 39 11.73 -35.18 -13.23
CA VAL A 39 10.68 -34.31 -12.68
C VAL A 39 11.27 -33.22 -11.81
N TYR A 40 10.78 -31.99 -12.00
CA TYR A 40 11.21 -30.80 -11.27
C TYR A 40 10.05 -29.82 -11.07
N PHE A 41 10.26 -28.88 -10.16
CA PHE A 41 9.35 -27.75 -9.94
C PHE A 41 9.98 -26.49 -10.53
N PRO A 42 9.34 -25.86 -11.53
CA PRO A 42 9.82 -24.58 -12.08
C PRO A 42 9.65 -23.46 -11.04
N SER A 43 10.35 -22.34 -11.26
CA SER A 43 10.04 -21.11 -10.50
C SER A 43 8.60 -20.69 -10.77
N GLN A 44 7.83 -20.48 -9.72
CA GLN A 44 6.40 -20.13 -9.81
C GLN A 44 6.00 -19.20 -8.68
N GLU A 45 5.01 -18.36 -8.96
CA GLU A 45 4.56 -17.30 -8.07
C GLU A 45 4.06 -17.82 -6.72
N ASN A 46 3.42 -18.99 -6.72
CA ASN A 46 2.87 -19.61 -5.50
C ASN A 46 3.94 -20.30 -4.62
N ALA A 47 5.20 -20.35 -5.05
CA ALA A 47 6.29 -20.83 -4.21
C ALA A 47 6.80 -19.69 -3.32
N GLY A 48 7.18 -20.02 -2.07
CA GLY A 48 7.58 -19.04 -1.07
C GLY A 48 6.45 -18.70 -0.10
N ASP A 49 6.48 -17.52 0.49
CA ASP A 49 5.56 -17.12 1.54
C ASP A 49 4.22 -16.67 0.96
N GLN A 50 3.16 -17.37 1.32
CA GLN A 50 1.79 -17.07 0.90
C GLN A 50 0.97 -16.53 2.07
N GLU A 51 0.52 -15.29 1.97
CA GLU A 51 -0.40 -14.67 2.90
C GLU A 51 -1.82 -14.74 2.35
N LEU A 52 -2.71 -15.45 3.03
CA LEU A 52 -4.07 -15.70 2.59
C LEU A 52 -5.07 -15.03 3.53
N ASP A 53 -6.04 -14.34 2.95
CA ASP A 53 -7.19 -13.85 3.72
C ASP A 53 -7.97 -15.02 4.32
N PRO A 54 -8.57 -14.89 5.50
CA PRO A 54 -9.40 -15.95 6.10
C PRO A 54 -10.53 -16.46 5.23
N ALA A 55 -11.00 -15.65 4.27
CA ALA A 55 -12.05 -16.03 3.33
C ALA A 55 -11.53 -16.75 2.07
N GLU A 56 -10.21 -16.70 1.82
CA GLU A 56 -9.63 -17.36 0.66
C GLU A 56 -9.62 -18.88 0.81
N PRO A 57 -9.63 -19.63 -0.33
CA PRO A 57 -9.54 -21.08 -0.31
C PRO A 57 -8.29 -21.58 0.43
N THR A 58 -8.41 -22.69 1.11
CA THR A 58 -7.29 -23.41 1.75
C THR A 58 -6.64 -24.41 0.79
N THR A 59 -6.44 -23.99 -0.44
CA THR A 59 -5.86 -24.80 -1.52
C THR A 59 -4.96 -23.92 -2.37
N LEU A 60 -3.73 -24.38 -2.62
CA LEU A 60 -2.83 -23.80 -3.60
C LEU A 60 -2.64 -24.75 -4.77
N THR A 61 -2.44 -24.20 -5.97
CA THR A 61 -2.17 -24.99 -7.19
C THR A 61 -0.76 -24.72 -7.66
N PHE A 62 -0.01 -25.78 -7.91
CA PHE A 62 1.38 -25.72 -8.36
C PHE A 62 1.55 -26.45 -9.69
N THR A 63 2.63 -26.12 -10.39
CA THR A 63 3.07 -26.77 -11.63
C THR A 63 4.24 -27.69 -11.35
N ALA A 64 4.20 -28.90 -11.89
CA ALA A 64 5.34 -29.79 -12.01
C ALA A 64 5.68 -29.98 -13.50
N MET A 65 6.95 -30.11 -13.81
CA MET A 65 7.49 -30.33 -15.16
C MET A 65 8.40 -31.55 -15.18
N ARG A 66 8.62 -32.14 -16.37
CA ARG A 66 9.54 -33.25 -16.55
C ARG A 66 10.33 -33.17 -17.85
N LYS A 67 11.50 -33.80 -17.89
CA LYS A 67 12.38 -33.85 -19.08
C LYS A 67 12.03 -34.99 -20.02
N ASN A 68 11.74 -36.19 -19.50
CA ASN A 68 11.33 -37.33 -20.28
C ASN A 68 9.81 -37.51 -20.18
N TYR A 69 9.10 -37.33 -21.27
CA TYR A 69 7.64 -37.30 -21.33
C TYR A 69 7.02 -38.42 -22.21
N ASN A 70 7.80 -39.47 -22.49
CA ASN A 70 7.33 -40.57 -23.37
C ASN A 70 6.16 -41.35 -22.74
N ASP A 71 6.21 -41.61 -21.44
CA ASP A 71 5.26 -42.48 -20.76
C ASP A 71 4.28 -41.69 -19.87
N ALA A 72 3.13 -42.27 -19.59
CA ALA A 72 2.24 -41.80 -18.52
C ALA A 72 2.84 -42.22 -17.17
N ILE A 73 2.91 -41.32 -16.20
CA ILE A 73 3.46 -41.58 -14.87
C ILE A 73 2.66 -40.92 -13.75
N THR A 74 2.71 -41.52 -12.56
CA THR A 74 2.35 -40.87 -11.29
C THR A 74 3.63 -40.73 -10.47
N VAL A 75 3.90 -39.51 -10.01
CA VAL A 75 5.16 -39.17 -9.33
C VAL A 75 4.99 -39.29 -7.82
N PRO A 76 5.75 -40.14 -7.14
CA PRO A 76 5.74 -40.17 -5.69
C PRO A 76 6.49 -38.97 -5.11
N VAL A 77 5.90 -38.35 -4.09
CA VAL A 77 6.50 -37.21 -3.37
C VAL A 77 6.54 -37.47 -1.88
N GLU A 78 7.55 -36.94 -1.22
CA GLU A 78 7.58 -36.82 0.24
C GLU A 78 7.15 -35.42 0.64
N VAL A 79 6.28 -35.33 1.62
CA VAL A 79 5.76 -34.10 2.18
C VAL A 79 6.25 -33.97 3.62
N SER A 80 6.86 -32.85 3.95
CA SER A 80 7.20 -32.47 5.32
C SER A 80 6.66 -31.07 5.64
N SER A 81 6.22 -30.86 6.86
CA SER A 81 5.64 -29.59 7.28
C SER A 81 5.84 -29.34 8.77
N THR A 82 5.67 -28.07 9.19
CA THR A 82 5.71 -27.67 10.61
C THR A 82 4.60 -28.28 11.44
N GLN A 83 3.50 -28.73 10.81
CA GLN A 83 2.41 -29.46 11.45
C GLN A 83 2.09 -30.72 10.65
N ASP A 84 2.33 -31.88 11.24
CA ASP A 84 2.08 -33.16 10.62
C ASP A 84 0.61 -33.32 10.18
N GLY A 85 0.42 -33.77 8.95
CA GLY A 85 -0.90 -34.05 8.38
C GLY A 85 -1.75 -32.82 8.03
N LEU A 86 -1.21 -31.62 8.14
CA LEU A 86 -1.93 -30.41 7.73
C LEU A 86 -2.10 -30.33 6.22
N PHE A 87 -1.05 -30.64 5.47
CA PHE A 87 -1.05 -30.52 4.00
C PHE A 87 -1.37 -31.86 3.34
N THR A 88 -2.28 -31.80 2.39
CA THR A 88 -2.64 -32.95 1.53
C THR A 88 -2.30 -32.59 0.09
N VAL A 89 -1.36 -33.32 -0.50
CA VAL A 89 -0.93 -33.14 -1.89
C VAL A 89 -1.74 -34.06 -2.80
N SER A 90 -2.37 -33.51 -3.84
CA SER A 90 -3.01 -34.33 -4.86
C SER A 90 -1.98 -35.13 -5.66
N GLU A 91 -2.41 -36.20 -6.34
CA GLU A 91 -1.49 -36.98 -7.18
C GLU A 91 -0.90 -36.10 -8.31
N ILE A 92 0.43 -36.13 -8.45
CA ILE A 92 1.13 -35.51 -9.57
C ILE A 92 1.16 -36.52 -10.74
N LYS A 93 0.29 -36.31 -11.71
CA LYS A 93 0.14 -37.22 -12.87
C LYS A 93 0.52 -36.52 -14.17
N PHE A 94 1.26 -37.23 -14.99
CA PHE A 94 1.57 -36.83 -16.35
C PHE A 94 1.04 -37.87 -17.33
N GLU A 95 0.32 -37.46 -18.33
CA GLU A 95 -0.04 -38.29 -19.46
C GLU A 95 1.14 -38.46 -20.41
N ALA A 96 1.14 -39.52 -21.24
CA ALA A 96 2.17 -39.71 -22.28
C ALA A 96 2.20 -38.51 -23.22
N GLY A 97 3.38 -37.98 -23.47
CA GLY A 97 3.61 -36.78 -24.29
C GLY A 97 3.42 -35.45 -23.53
N GLN A 98 3.03 -35.47 -22.27
CA GLN A 98 2.81 -34.27 -21.47
C GLN A 98 4.09 -33.86 -20.72
N GLU A 99 4.59 -32.64 -20.97
CA GLU A 99 5.79 -32.10 -20.34
C GLU A 99 5.49 -31.43 -18.97
N ALA A 100 4.31 -30.81 -18.81
CA ALA A 100 3.90 -30.10 -17.62
C ALA A 100 2.53 -30.59 -17.13
N THR A 101 2.34 -30.58 -15.81
CA THR A 101 1.06 -30.85 -15.15
C THR A 101 0.86 -29.97 -13.95
N THR A 102 -0.38 -29.81 -13.52
CA THR A 102 -0.71 -29.09 -12.28
C THR A 102 -1.17 -30.07 -11.20
N PHE A 103 -0.94 -29.71 -9.95
CA PHE A 103 -1.42 -30.43 -8.78
C PHE A 103 -1.84 -29.44 -7.70
N SER A 104 -2.72 -29.88 -6.80
CA SER A 104 -3.18 -29.06 -5.68
C SER A 104 -2.58 -29.51 -4.35
N VAL A 105 -2.45 -28.54 -3.45
CA VAL A 105 -2.10 -28.79 -2.05
C VAL A 105 -3.18 -28.17 -1.18
N ASP A 106 -3.88 -29.01 -0.44
CA ASP A 106 -4.97 -28.62 0.44
C ASP A 106 -4.50 -28.54 1.89
N PHE A 107 -4.96 -27.52 2.63
CA PHE A 107 -4.63 -27.31 4.05
C PHE A 107 -5.83 -26.77 4.85
N PRO A 108 -6.96 -27.49 4.86
CA PRO A 108 -8.20 -26.99 5.49
C PRO A 108 -8.11 -26.80 7.00
N GLY A 109 -7.09 -27.40 7.65
CA GLY A 109 -6.82 -27.24 9.08
C GLY A 109 -5.97 -26.03 9.44
N ALA A 110 -5.54 -25.21 8.48
CA ALA A 110 -4.71 -24.03 8.76
C ALA A 110 -5.51 -22.97 9.54
N GLU A 111 -5.04 -22.68 10.75
CA GLU A 111 -5.69 -21.73 11.66
C GLU A 111 -5.33 -20.28 11.28
N VAL A 112 -6.28 -19.36 11.46
CA VAL A 112 -6.06 -17.93 11.27
C VAL A 112 -5.06 -17.40 12.30
N GLY A 113 -4.12 -16.57 11.85
CA GLY A 113 -3.06 -15.99 12.66
C GLY A 113 -1.85 -16.91 12.86
N LYS A 114 -1.76 -18.02 12.12
CA LYS A 114 -0.62 -18.95 12.19
C LYS A 114 0.01 -19.15 10.82
N THR A 115 1.33 -19.35 10.83
CA THR A 115 2.14 -19.69 9.66
C THR A 115 2.53 -21.18 9.70
N TYR A 116 2.48 -21.83 8.56
CA TYR A 116 2.82 -23.22 8.38
C TYR A 116 3.73 -23.38 7.16
N ASP A 117 4.89 -24.02 7.37
CA ASP A 117 5.81 -24.34 6.28
C ASP A 117 5.48 -25.71 5.70
N CYS A 118 5.68 -25.84 4.40
CA CYS A 118 5.54 -27.10 3.68
C CYS A 118 6.69 -27.26 2.69
N SER A 119 7.24 -28.47 2.65
CA SER A 119 8.23 -28.89 1.68
C SER A 119 7.76 -30.16 0.99
N ILE A 120 7.75 -30.16 -0.34
CA ILE A 120 7.36 -31.28 -1.19
C ILE A 120 8.57 -31.67 -2.03
N VAL A 121 9.04 -32.94 -1.91
CA VAL A 121 10.28 -33.37 -2.58
C VAL A 121 10.03 -34.66 -3.37
N VAL A 122 10.50 -34.69 -4.62
CA VAL A 122 10.61 -35.91 -5.41
C VAL A 122 11.95 -36.56 -5.09
N LYS A 123 11.98 -37.57 -4.22
CA LYS A 123 13.24 -38.21 -3.76
C LYS A 123 13.69 -39.41 -4.61
N ASP A 124 12.75 -40.12 -5.21
CA ASP A 124 13.05 -41.29 -6.00
C ASP A 124 13.83 -40.92 -7.26
N LYS A 125 15.07 -41.43 -7.39
CA LYS A 125 16.00 -41.14 -8.50
C LYS A 125 15.42 -41.46 -9.87
N LYS A 126 14.48 -42.38 -9.96
CA LYS A 126 13.77 -42.70 -11.21
C LYS A 126 12.91 -41.53 -11.69
N TYR A 127 12.43 -40.71 -10.77
CA TYR A 127 11.52 -39.57 -11.10
C TYR A 127 12.22 -38.24 -11.00
N ALA A 128 13.08 -38.02 -10.01
CA ALA A 128 13.66 -36.71 -9.69
C ALA A 128 14.67 -36.21 -10.72
N LEU A 129 14.59 -34.93 -11.07
CA LEU A 129 15.71 -34.23 -11.72
C LEU A 129 16.77 -33.91 -10.64
N LEU A 130 17.87 -34.63 -10.67
CA LEU A 130 18.93 -34.51 -9.64
C LEU A 130 19.97 -33.44 -9.96
N TYR A 131 20.10 -33.07 -11.23
CA TYR A 131 21.12 -32.14 -11.70
C TYR A 131 20.49 -31.11 -12.64
N GLY A 132 20.96 -29.87 -12.60
CA GLY A 132 20.50 -28.79 -13.47
C GLY A 132 20.12 -27.52 -12.72
N GLU A 133 19.43 -26.62 -13.40
CA GLU A 133 19.03 -25.31 -12.88
C GLU A 133 17.75 -25.36 -12.04
N TYR A 134 17.00 -26.45 -12.09
CA TYR A 134 15.68 -26.58 -11.45
C TYR A 134 15.73 -27.52 -10.26
N SER A 135 14.87 -27.24 -9.28
CA SER A 135 14.76 -28.02 -8.05
C SER A 135 13.79 -29.19 -8.18
N ASN A 136 14.16 -30.34 -7.61
CA ASN A 136 13.24 -31.47 -7.37
C ASN A 136 12.43 -31.29 -6.08
N GLY A 137 12.60 -30.17 -5.38
CA GLY A 137 11.86 -29.78 -4.18
C GLY A 137 11.10 -28.46 -4.41
N LEU A 138 9.95 -28.35 -3.77
CA LEU A 138 9.10 -27.17 -3.71
C LEU A 138 8.87 -26.81 -2.26
N ASP A 139 9.34 -25.63 -1.86
CA ASP A 139 9.18 -25.10 -0.51
C ASP A 139 8.26 -23.88 -0.56
N PHE A 140 7.32 -23.81 0.37
CA PHE A 140 6.43 -22.67 0.55
C PHE A 140 5.94 -22.59 1.99
N SER A 141 5.47 -21.41 2.40
CA SER A 141 4.73 -21.24 3.64
C SER A 141 3.33 -20.69 3.39
N VAL A 142 2.38 -20.98 4.27
CA VAL A 142 1.04 -20.38 4.25
C VAL A 142 0.75 -19.72 5.59
N THR A 143 0.32 -18.47 5.55
CA THR A 143 -0.14 -17.71 6.71
C THR A 143 -1.59 -17.30 6.48
N ARG A 144 -2.49 -17.74 7.38
CA ARG A 144 -3.90 -17.26 7.40
C ARG A 144 -3.92 -15.97 8.21
N VAL A 145 -3.89 -14.82 7.50
CA VAL A 145 -3.77 -13.50 8.13
C VAL A 145 -5.07 -13.15 8.84
N GLN A 146 -4.99 -12.75 10.11
CA GLN A 146 -6.14 -12.22 10.85
C GLN A 146 -6.21 -10.71 10.72
N TRP A 147 -7.41 -10.22 10.38
CA TRP A 147 -7.74 -8.81 10.33
C TRP A 147 -8.87 -8.50 11.29
N ASP A 148 -8.64 -7.62 12.24
CA ASP A 148 -9.59 -7.22 13.25
C ASP A 148 -10.29 -5.91 12.84
N LEU A 149 -11.63 -5.89 12.92
CA LEU A 149 -12.40 -4.69 12.64
C LEU A 149 -12.05 -3.60 13.66
N VAL A 150 -11.59 -2.45 13.17
CA VAL A 150 -11.30 -1.29 14.01
C VAL A 150 -12.61 -0.72 14.55
N LYS A 151 -12.63 -0.43 15.86
CA LYS A 151 -13.78 0.14 16.55
C LYS A 151 -13.40 1.45 17.21
N GLY A 152 -14.32 2.39 17.15
CA GLY A 152 -14.22 3.64 17.87
C GLY A 152 -14.45 3.48 19.37
N PRO A 153 -14.21 4.54 20.16
CA PRO A 153 -14.28 4.50 21.61
C PRO A 153 -15.68 4.20 22.17
N ASN A 154 -16.75 4.49 21.41
CA ASN A 154 -18.11 4.18 21.79
C ASN A 154 -18.70 2.97 21.05
N GLY A 155 -17.84 2.19 20.36
CA GLY A 155 -18.24 1.01 19.61
C GLY A 155 -18.63 1.28 18.15
N GLU A 156 -18.34 2.44 17.62
CA GLU A 156 -18.50 2.76 16.20
C GLU A 156 -17.68 1.76 15.37
N THR A 157 -18.25 1.31 14.24
CA THR A 157 -17.62 0.30 13.38
C THR A 157 -17.35 0.83 11.97
N LYS A 158 -17.75 2.06 11.69
CA LYS A 158 -17.55 2.71 10.39
C LYS A 158 -16.66 3.93 10.55
N GLY A 159 -15.69 4.02 9.66
CA GLY A 159 -14.93 5.23 9.42
C GLY A 159 -15.50 5.99 8.23
N THR A 160 -14.91 7.15 7.91
CA THR A 160 -15.30 7.98 6.77
C THR A 160 -14.10 8.16 5.84
N TRP A 161 -14.23 7.67 4.62
CA TRP A 161 -13.31 7.95 3.52
C TRP A 161 -13.76 9.20 2.79
N ARG A 162 -12.86 10.18 2.66
CA ARG A 162 -13.08 11.40 1.88
C ARG A 162 -12.06 11.47 0.75
N ASP A 163 -12.55 11.28 -0.46
CA ASP A 163 -11.75 11.25 -1.67
C ASP A 163 -11.82 12.59 -2.41
N ASP A 164 -11.10 13.58 -1.95
CA ASP A 164 -10.93 14.81 -2.68
C ASP A 164 -9.99 14.64 -3.88
N PHE A 165 -9.13 13.62 -3.84
CA PHE A 165 -8.17 13.30 -4.89
C PHE A 165 -8.85 12.85 -6.18
N PHE A 166 -9.71 11.82 -6.12
CA PHE A 166 -10.36 11.25 -7.28
C PHE A 166 -11.34 12.25 -7.91
N THR A 167 -12.07 12.93 -7.05
CA THR A 167 -13.03 13.96 -7.47
C THR A 167 -12.35 15.11 -8.19
N ALA A 168 -11.15 15.51 -7.77
CA ALA A 168 -10.38 16.58 -8.42
C ALA A 168 -9.86 16.17 -9.79
N ILE A 169 -9.36 14.93 -9.93
CA ILE A 169 -8.77 14.44 -11.18
C ILE A 169 -9.84 14.13 -12.22
N MET A 170 -10.87 13.42 -11.84
CA MET A 170 -11.88 12.91 -12.78
C MET A 170 -12.99 13.90 -13.10
N GLY A 171 -12.91 15.12 -12.60
CA GLY A 171 -13.91 16.15 -12.84
C GLY A 171 -15.27 15.78 -12.25
N SER A 172 -15.26 15.24 -11.05
CA SER A 172 -16.45 14.83 -10.31
C SER A 172 -17.53 15.89 -10.29
N ASN A 173 -18.78 15.44 -10.38
CA ASN A 173 -19.97 16.28 -10.24
C ASN A 173 -20.29 16.64 -8.79
N ILE A 174 -19.52 16.10 -7.83
CA ILE A 174 -19.79 16.30 -6.41
C ILE A 174 -18.95 17.46 -5.91
N LYS A 175 -19.62 18.60 -5.84
CA LYS A 175 -19.08 19.79 -5.21
C LYS A 175 -20.05 20.26 -4.14
N GLU A 176 -19.56 20.39 -2.92
CA GLU A 176 -20.20 21.16 -1.89
C GLU A 176 -19.56 22.54 -1.83
N ASN A 177 -20.35 23.60 -1.97
CA ASN A 177 -19.85 24.99 -1.97
C ASN A 177 -18.69 25.26 -2.95
N GLY A 178 -18.67 24.53 -4.08
CA GLY A 178 -17.62 24.66 -5.10
C GLY A 178 -16.34 23.85 -4.84
N VAL A 179 -16.23 23.18 -3.69
CA VAL A 179 -15.10 22.33 -3.32
C VAL A 179 -15.44 20.86 -3.59
N PRO A 180 -14.52 20.08 -4.20
CA PRO A 180 -14.71 18.64 -4.31
C PRO A 180 -14.95 18.03 -2.93
N ASN A 181 -16.04 17.27 -2.81
CA ASN A 181 -16.38 16.54 -1.59
C ASN A 181 -17.02 15.20 -1.95
N ALA A 182 -16.36 14.12 -1.58
CA ALA A 182 -16.86 12.78 -1.79
C ALA A 182 -16.58 11.93 -0.56
N GLU A 183 -17.58 11.82 0.30
CA GLU A 183 -17.50 11.03 1.52
C GLU A 183 -18.22 9.69 1.36
N LYS A 184 -17.66 8.67 1.98
CA LYS A 184 -18.18 7.32 2.04
C LYS A 184 -17.89 6.70 3.39
N GLU A 185 -18.88 6.05 3.99
CA GLU A 185 -18.67 5.18 5.14
C GLU A 185 -17.94 3.90 4.71
N VAL A 186 -16.90 3.54 5.45
CA VAL A 186 -16.05 2.38 5.16
C VAL A 186 -15.79 1.55 6.42
N GLU A 187 -15.53 0.26 6.23
CA GLU A 187 -14.98 -0.61 7.26
C GLU A 187 -13.45 -0.60 7.17
N ILE A 188 -12.81 -0.44 8.33
CA ILE A 188 -11.36 -0.44 8.47
C ILE A 188 -10.98 -1.64 9.31
N TYR A 189 -10.00 -2.40 8.86
CA TYR A 189 -9.48 -3.55 9.58
C TYR A 189 -8.00 -3.33 9.85
N GLU A 190 -7.56 -3.70 11.05
CA GLU A 190 -6.14 -3.70 11.43
C GLU A 190 -5.62 -5.14 11.42
N ARG A 191 -4.44 -5.35 10.89
CA ARG A 191 -3.80 -6.65 10.89
C ARG A 191 -3.37 -7.02 12.32
N ALA A 192 -3.81 -8.19 12.80
CA ALA A 192 -3.67 -8.55 14.21
C ALA A 192 -2.20 -8.70 14.67
N ASP A 193 -1.33 -9.18 13.80
CA ASP A 193 0.11 -9.37 14.03
C ASP A 193 0.98 -8.16 13.65
N MET A 194 0.38 -7.11 13.05
CA MET A 194 1.10 -5.95 12.54
C MET A 194 0.34 -4.64 12.84
N LYS A 195 0.59 -4.11 14.05
CA LYS A 195 -0.04 -2.87 14.51
C LYS A 195 0.24 -1.70 13.57
N GLY A 196 -0.81 -0.93 13.22
CA GLY A 196 -0.70 0.19 12.29
C GLY A 196 -0.74 -0.20 10.81
N TYR A 197 -0.92 -1.48 10.51
CA TYR A 197 -1.12 -1.95 9.14
C TYR A 197 -2.60 -2.20 8.92
N TYR A 198 -3.21 -1.40 8.05
CA TYR A 198 -4.66 -1.37 7.88
C TYR A 198 -5.07 -1.80 6.48
N ARG A 199 -6.31 -2.28 6.37
CA ARG A 199 -7.01 -2.40 5.10
C ARG A 199 -8.39 -1.75 5.19
N ILE A 200 -8.78 -1.09 4.12
CA ILE A 200 -10.09 -0.47 3.99
C ILE A 200 -10.92 -1.28 3.00
N LYS A 201 -12.11 -1.68 3.39
CA LYS A 201 -12.99 -2.48 2.55
C LYS A 201 -13.79 -1.61 1.59
N ASP A 202 -13.85 -2.02 0.33
CA ASP A 202 -14.75 -1.50 -0.71
C ASP A 202 -14.74 0.03 -0.86
N ILE A 203 -13.55 0.67 -0.84
CA ILE A 203 -13.46 2.12 -1.03
C ILE A 203 -14.18 2.55 -2.31
N TYR A 204 -13.92 1.84 -3.40
CA TYR A 204 -14.41 2.17 -4.74
C TYR A 204 -15.46 1.18 -5.23
N ASP A 205 -16.55 1.03 -4.46
CA ASP A 205 -17.68 0.22 -4.91
C ASP A 205 -18.51 0.94 -5.98
N GLU A 206 -19.44 0.21 -6.60
CA GLU A 206 -20.27 0.73 -7.71
C GLU A 206 -21.03 2.01 -7.34
N ALA A 207 -21.63 2.05 -6.16
CA ALA A 207 -22.43 3.19 -5.72
C ALA A 207 -21.58 4.45 -5.55
N TYR A 208 -20.39 4.30 -4.97
CA TYR A 208 -19.46 5.40 -4.79
C TYR A 208 -18.85 5.85 -6.12
N MET A 209 -18.47 4.92 -6.98
CA MET A 209 -17.94 5.25 -8.31
C MET A 209 -18.99 5.96 -9.17
N ALA A 210 -20.24 5.51 -9.14
CA ALA A 210 -21.35 6.24 -9.81
C ALA A 210 -21.49 7.68 -9.29
N LYS A 211 -21.28 7.87 -8.00
CA LYS A 211 -21.34 9.19 -7.35
C LYS A 211 -20.18 10.09 -7.80
N ILE A 212 -18.93 9.60 -7.82
CA ILE A 212 -17.74 10.43 -8.04
C ILE A 212 -17.36 10.62 -9.52
N VAL A 213 -17.56 9.62 -10.38
CA VAL A 213 -17.18 9.67 -11.80
C VAL A 213 -18.35 9.53 -12.77
N GLY A 214 -19.55 9.30 -12.27
CA GLY A 214 -20.73 9.10 -13.09
C GLY A 214 -20.64 7.83 -13.93
N GLY A 215 -20.97 7.89 -15.22
CA GLY A 215 -20.92 6.75 -16.13
C GLY A 215 -19.57 6.45 -16.76
N ARG A 216 -18.48 7.01 -16.23
CA ARG A 216 -17.14 6.85 -16.80
C ARG A 216 -16.40 5.56 -16.37
N TYR A 217 -16.93 4.81 -15.43
CA TYR A 217 -16.35 3.54 -15.02
C TYR A 217 -16.98 2.39 -15.82
N SER A 218 -16.19 1.38 -16.15
CA SER A 218 -16.64 0.23 -16.96
C SER A 218 -16.76 -1.05 -16.16
N ASN A 219 -15.94 -1.20 -15.15
CA ASN A 219 -15.89 -2.42 -14.37
C ASN A 219 -15.65 -2.10 -12.89
N VAL A 220 -16.55 -2.57 -12.04
CA VAL A 220 -16.43 -2.51 -10.60
C VAL A 220 -16.49 -3.95 -10.08
N PRO A 221 -15.57 -4.37 -9.21
CA PRO A 221 -15.53 -5.75 -8.73
C PRO A 221 -16.85 -6.15 -8.07
N SER A 222 -17.29 -7.36 -8.35
CA SER A 222 -18.47 -7.97 -7.70
C SER A 222 -18.16 -8.59 -6.34
N VAL A 223 -16.89 -8.65 -5.97
CA VAL A 223 -16.39 -9.22 -4.71
C VAL A 223 -15.80 -8.11 -3.86
N PRO A 224 -15.76 -8.25 -2.52
CA PRO A 224 -15.12 -7.27 -1.67
C PRO A 224 -13.68 -6.99 -2.08
N THR A 225 -13.32 -5.72 -2.19
CA THR A 225 -11.95 -5.27 -2.40
C THR A 225 -11.38 -4.66 -1.12
N TYR A 226 -10.08 -4.78 -0.97
CA TYR A 226 -9.38 -4.19 0.16
C TYR A 226 -8.24 -3.32 -0.32
N THR A 227 -8.17 -2.10 0.22
CA THR A 227 -7.07 -1.16 -0.03
C THR A 227 -6.18 -1.11 1.20
N ILE A 228 -4.93 -1.49 1.06
CA ILE A 228 -3.94 -1.53 2.14
C ILE A 228 -3.39 -0.14 2.40
N ILE A 229 -3.21 0.19 3.68
CA ILE A 229 -2.51 1.39 4.15
C ILE A 229 -1.48 0.97 5.18
N ASP A 230 -0.24 1.37 4.96
CA ASP A 230 0.82 1.22 5.96
C ASP A 230 0.93 2.51 6.79
N ALA A 231 0.49 2.44 8.03
CA ALA A 231 0.56 3.50 9.04
C ALA A 231 1.30 3.04 10.30
N ARG A 232 2.24 2.07 10.15
CA ARG A 232 3.10 1.63 11.25
C ARG A 232 3.96 2.75 11.80
N ASP A 233 4.33 3.69 10.94
CA ASP A 233 4.86 4.99 11.33
C ASP A 233 3.76 6.05 11.07
N PRO A 234 3.11 6.61 12.11
CA PRO A 234 2.02 7.55 11.93
C PRO A 234 2.43 8.90 11.30
N GLU A 235 3.73 9.19 11.24
CA GLU A 235 4.26 10.36 10.54
C GLU A 235 4.60 10.07 9.07
N LYS A 236 4.57 8.80 8.66
CA LYS A 236 4.92 8.33 7.31
C LYS A 236 3.91 7.31 6.79
N VAL A 237 2.67 7.70 6.69
CA VAL A 237 1.61 6.83 6.18
C VAL A 237 1.63 6.78 4.66
N TRP A 238 1.50 5.59 4.09
CA TRP A 238 1.56 5.41 2.64
C TRP A 238 0.70 4.24 2.14
N PHE A 239 0.35 4.28 0.84
CA PHE A 239 -0.27 3.18 0.12
C PHE A 239 0.81 2.38 -0.61
N PRO A 240 0.94 1.06 -0.37
CA PRO A 240 1.65 0.17 -1.28
C PRO A 240 1.06 0.25 -2.70
N VAL A 241 1.85 -0.08 -3.70
CA VAL A 241 1.35 -0.21 -5.08
C VAL A 241 0.32 -1.33 -5.14
N GLN A 242 -0.92 -0.99 -5.46
CA GLN A 242 -2.02 -1.96 -5.44
C GLN A 242 -3.16 -1.56 -6.38
N PRO A 243 -3.89 -2.53 -6.94
CA PRO A 243 -5.06 -2.24 -7.76
C PRO A 243 -6.19 -1.67 -6.90
N THR A 244 -6.94 -0.74 -7.48
CA THR A 244 -8.16 -0.20 -6.87
C THR A 244 -9.37 -1.11 -7.04
N GLY A 245 -9.30 -2.05 -7.98
CA GLY A 245 -10.38 -2.95 -8.33
C GLY A 245 -11.37 -2.39 -9.36
N PHE A 246 -11.23 -1.16 -9.83
CA PHE A 246 -12.10 -0.61 -10.86
C PHE A 246 -11.33 -0.18 -12.11
N GLU A 247 -12.06 -0.11 -13.22
CA GLU A 247 -11.57 0.35 -14.53
C GLU A 247 -12.40 1.54 -15.00
N ILE A 248 -11.79 2.47 -15.73
CA ILE A 248 -12.50 3.60 -16.33
C ILE A 248 -12.73 3.33 -17.81
N ASN A 249 -14.00 3.41 -18.21
CA ASN A 249 -14.40 3.34 -19.60
C ASN A 249 -14.38 4.74 -20.21
N ASP A 250 -13.19 5.23 -20.54
CA ASP A 250 -13.00 6.53 -21.20
C ASP A 250 -12.01 6.38 -22.35
N VAL A 251 -12.14 7.21 -23.36
CA VAL A 251 -11.30 7.17 -24.56
C VAL A 251 -9.82 7.29 -24.18
N GLY A 252 -9.04 6.30 -24.56
CA GLY A 252 -7.61 6.23 -24.29
C GLY A 252 -7.22 5.45 -23.01
N TYR A 253 -8.20 4.88 -22.31
CA TYR A 253 -7.95 4.07 -21.11
C TYR A 253 -8.54 2.65 -21.19
N GLU A 254 -9.27 2.33 -22.24
CA GLU A 254 -10.03 1.07 -22.39
C GLU A 254 -9.13 -0.17 -22.36
N ASP A 255 -7.89 -0.05 -22.83
CA ASP A 255 -6.92 -1.15 -22.90
C ASP A 255 -5.88 -1.13 -21.76
N ASN A 256 -6.01 -0.22 -20.79
CA ASN A 256 -4.99 -0.02 -19.76
C ASN A 256 -5.23 -0.83 -18.47
N GLY A 257 -6.33 -1.56 -18.40
CA GLY A 257 -6.67 -2.40 -17.24
C GLY A 257 -7.11 -1.60 -16.01
N ALA A 258 -7.11 -2.27 -14.86
CA ALA A 258 -7.55 -1.70 -13.60
C ALA A 258 -6.64 -0.55 -13.13
N PHE A 259 -7.24 0.48 -12.56
CA PHE A 259 -6.48 1.57 -11.94
C PHE A 259 -5.72 1.10 -10.71
N VAL A 260 -4.51 1.60 -10.57
CA VAL A 260 -3.60 1.35 -9.46
C VAL A 260 -3.44 2.61 -8.62
N ILE A 261 -3.61 2.48 -7.31
CA ILE A 261 -3.32 3.52 -6.32
C ILE A 261 -1.93 3.32 -5.72
N VAL A 262 -1.21 4.40 -5.51
CA VAL A 262 0.15 4.38 -4.97
C VAL A 262 0.50 5.71 -4.30
N SER A 263 1.29 5.69 -3.23
CA SER A 263 1.83 6.91 -2.62
C SER A 263 3.16 7.32 -3.25
N PHE A 264 3.37 8.64 -3.37
CA PHE A 264 4.62 9.21 -3.87
C PHE A 264 5.66 9.32 -2.75
N CYS A 265 6.15 8.17 -2.32
CA CYS A 265 7.08 8.00 -1.20
C CYS A 265 8.30 7.14 -1.59
N GLN A 266 9.32 7.12 -0.73
CA GLN A 266 10.58 6.40 -0.98
C GLN A 266 10.38 4.88 -1.08
N GLU A 267 9.41 4.32 -0.38
CA GLU A 267 9.09 2.89 -0.36
C GLU A 267 8.64 2.41 -1.75
N ASN A 268 7.84 3.23 -2.44
CA ASN A 268 7.38 2.92 -3.80
C ASN A 268 8.36 3.36 -4.89
N TYR A 269 9.19 4.37 -4.61
CA TYR A 269 10.14 4.97 -5.55
C TYR A 269 11.55 5.03 -4.95
N PRO A 270 12.19 3.88 -4.68
CA PRO A 270 13.52 3.85 -4.09
C PRO A 270 14.53 4.56 -5.01
N GLY A 271 15.28 5.49 -4.45
CA GLY A 271 16.26 6.29 -5.18
C GLY A 271 15.74 7.58 -5.82
N MET A 272 14.43 7.86 -5.77
CA MET A 272 13.87 9.13 -6.22
C MET A 272 13.83 10.12 -5.04
N ALA A 273 14.78 11.03 -4.94
CA ALA A 273 14.92 11.95 -3.81
C ALA A 273 13.68 12.86 -3.56
N SER A 274 12.87 13.11 -4.59
CA SER A 274 11.63 13.90 -4.48
C SER A 274 10.43 13.09 -4.00
N ALA A 275 10.52 11.76 -3.89
CA ALA A 275 9.44 10.90 -3.42
C ALA A 275 9.41 10.85 -1.89
N THR A 276 8.99 11.95 -1.26
CA THR A 276 8.98 12.13 0.20
C THR A 276 7.61 12.52 0.75
N MET A 277 6.56 12.35 -0.05
CA MET A 277 5.21 12.76 0.34
C MET A 277 4.48 11.60 1.01
N TYR A 278 4.38 11.69 2.32
CA TYR A 278 3.65 10.75 3.16
C TYR A 278 2.35 11.38 3.67
N GLY A 279 1.39 10.53 4.00
CA GLY A 279 0.29 10.91 4.85
C GLY A 279 0.70 10.91 6.33
N THR A 280 -0.15 11.43 7.17
CA THR A 280 -0.01 11.41 8.62
C THR A 280 -1.28 10.87 9.27
N LEU A 281 -1.13 10.15 10.38
CA LEU A 281 -2.25 9.65 11.20
C LEU A 281 -2.18 10.31 12.58
N GLU A 282 -3.10 11.21 12.84
CA GLU A 282 -3.18 11.94 14.12
C GLU A 282 -4.61 11.92 14.64
N ASN A 283 -4.80 11.58 15.91
CA ASN A 283 -6.10 11.55 16.60
C ASN A 283 -7.20 10.75 15.84
N GLY A 284 -6.80 9.67 15.15
CA GLY A 284 -7.68 8.85 14.34
C GLY A 284 -8.07 9.47 12.99
N VAL A 285 -7.44 10.55 12.60
CA VAL A 285 -7.58 11.17 11.28
C VAL A 285 -6.30 10.96 10.48
N LEU A 286 -6.42 10.24 9.38
CA LEU A 286 -5.36 10.06 8.42
C LEU A 286 -5.54 11.10 7.31
N THR A 287 -4.48 11.84 6.99
CA THR A 287 -4.49 12.90 5.98
C THR A 287 -3.33 12.71 5.01
N PHE A 288 -3.63 12.66 3.71
CA PHE A 288 -2.63 12.72 2.66
C PHE A 288 -2.58 14.13 2.07
N PRO A 289 -1.40 14.77 2.04
CA PRO A 289 -1.25 16.10 1.45
C PRO A 289 -1.45 16.06 -0.07
N PRO A 290 -1.64 17.21 -0.72
CA PRO A 290 -1.69 17.30 -2.17
C PRO A 290 -0.49 16.60 -2.83
N LYS A 291 -0.71 15.93 -3.94
CA LYS A 291 0.30 15.16 -4.72
C LYS A 291 0.88 13.92 -4.05
N ALA A 292 0.46 13.59 -2.83
CA ALA A 292 0.96 12.41 -2.13
C ALA A 292 0.42 11.10 -2.70
N ILE A 293 -0.81 11.11 -3.20
CA ILE A 293 -1.44 9.94 -3.81
C ILE A 293 -1.37 10.08 -5.33
N LEU A 294 -0.97 9.00 -5.99
CA LEU A 294 -0.96 8.88 -7.44
C LEU A 294 -1.93 7.79 -7.86
N LEU A 295 -2.61 8.03 -8.96
CA LEU A 295 -3.45 7.06 -9.63
C LEU A 295 -2.89 6.80 -11.02
N THR A 296 -2.75 5.54 -11.40
CA THR A 296 -2.19 5.15 -12.68
C THR A 296 -2.88 3.88 -13.21
N THR A 297 -2.53 3.47 -14.41
CA THR A 297 -2.85 2.14 -14.95
C THR A 297 -1.55 1.36 -15.14
N PRO A 298 -1.57 0.04 -15.34
CA PRO A 298 -0.35 -0.73 -15.58
C PRO A 298 0.54 -0.13 -16.69
N SER A 299 -0.04 0.23 -17.83
CA SER A 299 0.71 0.84 -18.95
C SER A 299 1.26 2.23 -18.63
N LEU A 300 0.50 3.06 -17.92
CA LEU A 300 0.96 4.38 -17.51
C LEU A 300 2.04 4.28 -16.43
N TRP A 301 1.97 3.27 -15.57
CA TRP A 301 3.00 2.98 -14.59
C TRP A 301 4.35 2.67 -15.25
N GLU A 302 4.34 1.79 -16.25
CA GLU A 302 5.54 1.49 -17.05
C GLU A 302 6.10 2.73 -17.76
N ALA A 303 5.22 3.63 -18.24
CA ALA A 303 5.59 4.91 -18.84
C ALA A 303 5.92 6.01 -17.82
N THR A 304 5.91 5.72 -16.51
CA THR A 304 6.08 6.69 -15.41
C THR A 304 5.09 7.87 -15.46
N SER A 305 3.89 7.60 -15.93
CA SER A 305 2.80 8.57 -16.03
C SER A 305 1.71 8.29 -15.00
N TYR A 306 1.19 9.32 -14.35
CA TYR A 306 0.16 9.18 -13.32
C TYR A 306 -0.68 10.45 -13.19
N PHE A 307 -1.90 10.25 -12.68
CA PHE A 307 -2.78 11.32 -12.25
C PHE A 307 -2.51 11.65 -10.79
N LYS A 308 -2.61 12.94 -10.44
CA LYS A 308 -2.46 13.42 -9.06
C LYS A 308 -3.30 14.66 -8.84
N ALA A 309 -3.88 14.81 -7.66
CA ALA A 309 -4.47 16.06 -7.22
C ALA A 309 -3.37 17.07 -6.83
N ASN A 310 -3.55 18.34 -7.19
CA ASN A 310 -2.53 19.37 -6.97
C ASN A 310 -2.78 20.20 -5.70
N THR A 311 -4.00 20.32 -5.26
CA THR A 311 -4.44 21.19 -4.16
C THR A 311 -5.30 20.47 -3.12
N GLU A 312 -5.95 19.40 -3.50
CA GLU A 312 -6.89 18.65 -2.69
C GLU A 312 -6.16 17.64 -1.79
N MET A 313 -6.74 17.37 -0.64
CA MET A 313 -6.25 16.40 0.34
C MET A 313 -7.22 15.23 0.47
N THR A 314 -6.70 14.02 0.58
CA THR A 314 -7.49 12.83 0.86
C THR A 314 -7.42 12.50 2.34
N ARG A 315 -8.55 12.14 2.94
CA ARG A 315 -8.67 11.84 4.37
C ARG A 315 -9.38 10.53 4.62
N LEU A 316 -8.95 9.87 5.69
CA LEU A 316 -9.66 8.75 6.28
C LEU A 316 -9.86 9.04 7.76
N LEU A 317 -11.10 9.14 8.20
CA LEU A 317 -11.47 9.23 9.59
C LEU A 317 -11.72 7.81 10.10
N PHE A 318 -11.02 7.43 11.14
CA PHE A 318 -11.26 6.16 11.82
C PHE A 318 -12.60 6.20 12.58
N PRO A 319 -13.19 5.05 12.94
CA PRO A 319 -14.46 5.01 13.65
C PRO A 319 -14.41 5.86 14.92
N GLY A 320 -15.37 6.79 15.06
CA GLY A 320 -15.44 7.72 16.18
C GLY A 320 -14.49 8.91 16.13
N ALA A 321 -13.59 8.99 15.14
CA ALA A 321 -12.72 10.15 14.97
C ALA A 321 -13.51 11.34 14.41
N VAL A 322 -13.12 12.55 14.83
CA VAL A 322 -13.72 13.81 14.37
C VAL A 322 -12.62 14.64 13.72
N SER A 323 -12.89 15.10 12.50
CA SER A 323 -12.01 16.05 11.82
C SER A 323 -12.58 17.44 11.95
N TYR A 324 -11.78 18.37 12.47
CA TYR A 324 -12.13 19.78 12.56
C TYR A 324 -11.51 20.56 11.41
N ASP A 325 -12.25 21.52 10.87
CA ASP A 325 -11.75 22.45 9.87
C ASP A 325 -11.42 23.81 10.53
N TYR A 326 -10.19 23.92 10.98
CA TYR A 326 -9.62 25.16 11.52
C TYR A 326 -8.87 25.98 10.45
N SER A 327 -9.13 25.75 9.18
CA SER A 327 -8.47 26.49 8.11
C SER A 327 -8.85 27.97 8.16
N VAL A 328 -7.87 28.83 7.84
CA VAL A 328 -8.06 30.26 7.68
C VAL A 328 -7.31 30.69 6.44
N ALA A 329 -8.03 31.23 5.47
CA ALA A 329 -7.44 31.77 4.25
C ALA A 329 -7.71 33.27 4.15
N PHE A 330 -6.70 34.00 3.64
CA PHE A 330 -6.79 35.45 3.39
C PHE A 330 -6.44 35.77 1.94
N GLU A 331 -7.36 36.46 1.27
CA GLU A 331 -7.12 37.00 -0.06
C GLU A 331 -7.15 38.53 0.01
N LYS A 332 -6.11 39.20 -0.50
CA LYS A 332 -6.03 40.66 -0.52
C LYS A 332 -6.39 41.21 -1.89
N SER A 333 -7.18 42.29 -1.93
CA SER A 333 -7.40 43.07 -3.14
C SER A 333 -6.18 43.94 -3.49
N ALA A 334 -6.14 44.46 -4.70
CA ALA A 334 -5.25 45.58 -5.04
C ALA A 334 -5.63 46.81 -4.17
N PRO A 335 -4.62 47.62 -3.77
CA PRO A 335 -4.91 48.87 -3.06
C PRO A 335 -5.73 49.82 -3.88
N ALA A 336 -6.80 50.40 -3.29
CA ALA A 336 -7.61 51.44 -3.89
C ALA A 336 -8.02 52.46 -2.83
N ASP A 337 -7.94 53.74 -3.16
CA ASP A 337 -8.30 54.88 -2.29
C ASP A 337 -7.70 54.85 -0.89
N GLY A 338 -6.44 54.40 -0.79
CA GLY A 338 -5.74 54.26 0.51
C GLY A 338 -6.23 53.08 1.38
N LYS A 339 -6.93 52.10 0.77
CA LYS A 339 -7.46 50.95 1.46
C LYS A 339 -7.08 49.66 0.74
N VAL A 340 -6.97 48.57 1.51
CA VAL A 340 -6.84 47.22 1.01
C VAL A 340 -7.98 46.39 1.62
N ALA A 341 -8.76 45.77 0.78
CA ALA A 341 -9.75 44.79 1.25
C ALA A 341 -9.07 43.41 1.38
N ILE A 342 -9.31 42.74 2.50
CA ILE A 342 -8.80 41.39 2.80
C ILE A 342 -10.03 40.51 3.02
N THR A 343 -10.28 39.59 2.12
CA THR A 343 -11.33 38.58 2.31
C THR A 343 -10.76 37.46 3.16
N ALA A 344 -11.37 37.24 4.32
CA ALA A 344 -11.09 36.13 5.20
C ALA A 344 -12.10 35.01 4.98
N THR A 345 -11.63 33.81 4.71
CA THR A 345 -12.43 32.58 4.66
C THR A 345 -12.06 31.73 5.86
N LEU A 346 -13.02 31.40 6.70
CA LEU A 346 -12.85 30.62 7.91
C LEU A 346 -13.41 29.22 7.66
N GLY A 347 -12.68 28.22 8.15
CA GLY A 347 -13.15 26.84 8.21
C GLY A 347 -14.35 26.69 9.15
N SER A 348 -15.10 25.60 9.00
CA SER A 348 -16.37 25.40 9.69
C SER A 348 -16.26 25.35 11.23
N ASP A 349 -15.09 25.00 11.75
CA ASP A 349 -14.84 24.83 13.18
C ASP A 349 -14.00 25.98 13.78
N VAL A 350 -13.84 27.05 13.04
CA VAL A 350 -13.19 28.27 13.50
C VAL A 350 -14.19 29.16 14.19
N ASP A 351 -14.17 29.24 15.50
CA ASP A 351 -15.05 30.13 16.28
C ASP A 351 -14.71 31.62 16.03
N LYS A 352 -13.42 31.92 16.00
CA LYS A 352 -12.94 33.30 15.81
C LYS A 352 -11.48 33.35 15.37
N VAL A 353 -11.13 34.43 14.69
CA VAL A 353 -9.76 34.80 14.36
C VAL A 353 -9.48 36.19 14.89
N LYS A 354 -8.41 36.37 15.65
CA LYS A 354 -7.87 37.65 16.04
C LYS A 354 -6.87 38.14 14.98
N TYR A 355 -6.93 39.41 14.65
CA TYR A 355 -6.00 39.99 13.68
C TYR A 355 -5.56 41.39 14.08
N ALA A 356 -4.38 41.78 13.60
CA ALA A 356 -3.85 43.13 13.69
C ALA A 356 -3.05 43.47 12.43
N PHE A 357 -3.01 44.75 12.09
CA PHE A 357 -2.23 45.22 10.96
C PHE A 357 -0.91 45.83 11.43
N PHE A 358 0.15 45.57 10.68
CA PHE A 358 1.51 46.12 10.93
C PHE A 358 2.05 46.77 9.68
N GLU A 359 2.85 47.80 9.85
CA GLU A 359 3.58 48.43 8.75
C GLU A 359 4.74 47.52 8.30
N GLY A 360 4.93 47.41 6.99
CA GLY A 360 6.03 46.69 6.36
C GLY A 360 5.85 45.17 6.32
N ALA A 361 6.89 44.48 5.85
CA ALA A 361 6.92 43.03 5.82
C ALA A 361 7.48 42.47 7.11
N LEU A 362 6.78 41.55 7.73
CA LEU A 362 7.24 40.80 8.91
C LEU A 362 8.05 39.57 8.44
N SER A 363 9.19 39.32 9.11
CA SER A 363 9.83 38.01 9.01
C SER A 363 8.97 36.96 9.70
N GLU A 364 9.12 35.69 9.32
CA GLU A 364 8.35 34.59 9.87
C GLU A 364 8.47 34.50 11.40
N SER A 365 9.69 34.69 11.94
CA SER A 365 9.92 34.71 13.39
C SER A 365 9.27 35.90 14.09
N LEU A 366 9.25 37.07 13.45
CA LEU A 366 8.59 38.25 14.02
C LEU A 366 7.07 38.13 13.93
N ALA A 367 6.52 37.54 12.87
CA ALA A 367 5.11 37.26 12.75
C ALA A 367 4.64 36.30 13.84
N ALA A 368 5.40 35.23 14.11
CA ALA A 368 5.09 34.29 15.19
C ALA A 368 5.13 34.96 16.58
N ALA A 369 6.12 35.81 16.85
CA ALA A 369 6.19 36.57 18.11
C ALA A 369 4.99 37.52 18.27
N LYS A 370 4.62 38.25 17.20
CA LYS A 370 3.45 39.14 17.21
C LYS A 370 2.13 38.38 17.38
N SER A 371 1.99 37.19 16.83
CA SER A 371 0.83 36.34 17.06
C SER A 371 0.71 35.97 18.54
N GLY A 372 1.81 35.58 19.19
CA GLY A 372 1.83 35.33 20.63
C GLY A 372 1.45 36.57 21.48
N ASP A 373 1.90 37.75 21.08
CA ASP A 373 1.55 39.01 21.73
C ASP A 373 0.06 39.37 21.58
N ILE A 374 -0.54 39.07 20.40
CA ILE A 374 -1.97 39.23 20.14
C ILE A 374 -2.77 38.29 21.04
N ASP A 375 -2.37 37.04 21.14
CA ASP A 375 -3.04 36.04 21.98
C ASP A 375 -2.96 36.40 23.45
N ALA A 376 -1.82 36.92 23.90
CA ALA A 376 -1.61 37.41 25.25
C ALA A 376 -2.34 38.75 25.56
N GLY A 377 -2.92 39.42 24.55
CA GLY A 377 -3.59 40.70 24.69
C GLY A 377 -2.63 41.89 24.89
N THR A 378 -1.33 41.73 24.66
CA THR A 378 -0.33 42.80 24.75
C THR A 378 -0.35 43.71 23.52
N ILE A 379 -0.86 43.18 22.39
CA ILE A 379 -1.12 43.97 21.18
C ILE A 379 -2.65 44.04 20.97
N PRO A 380 -3.19 45.30 20.81
CA PRO A 380 -4.59 45.46 20.43
C PRO A 380 -4.92 44.71 19.14
N SER A 381 -5.99 43.97 19.14
CA SER A 381 -6.45 43.19 17.98
C SER A 381 -7.94 43.32 17.81
N GLU A 382 -8.39 43.11 16.58
CA GLU A 382 -9.79 42.93 16.22
C GLU A 382 -10.12 41.45 16.07
N GLU A 383 -11.40 41.10 16.09
CA GLU A 383 -11.86 39.73 15.93
C GLU A 383 -12.87 39.62 14.80
N ILE A 384 -12.82 38.52 14.05
CA ILE A 384 -13.89 38.07 13.15
C ILE A 384 -14.36 36.68 13.57
N THR A 385 -15.68 36.46 13.50
CA THR A 385 -16.33 35.19 13.90
C THR A 385 -17.03 34.52 12.72
N ALA A 386 -16.89 35.04 11.51
CA ALA A 386 -17.42 34.48 10.28
C ALA A 386 -16.57 34.93 9.09
N SER A 387 -16.61 34.17 8.03
CA SER A 387 -16.01 34.59 6.75
C SER A 387 -16.53 35.92 6.31
N GLY A 388 -15.64 36.82 5.88
CA GLY A 388 -16.05 38.19 5.52
C GLY A 388 -14.88 39.05 5.03
N THR A 389 -15.16 40.31 4.78
CA THR A 389 -14.15 41.26 4.28
C THR A 389 -13.73 42.20 5.39
N ILE A 390 -12.42 42.27 5.62
CA ILE A 390 -11.75 43.20 6.51
C ILE A 390 -11.15 44.31 5.64
N THR A 391 -11.24 45.55 6.07
CA THR A 391 -10.64 46.68 5.35
C THR A 391 -9.46 47.26 6.14
N ALA A 392 -8.26 47.12 5.63
CA ALA A 392 -7.08 47.82 6.14
C ALA A 392 -7.00 49.22 5.51
N VAL A 393 -6.87 50.23 6.38
CA VAL A 393 -6.64 51.62 5.95
C VAL A 393 -5.14 51.83 5.92
N MET A 394 -4.60 52.23 4.76
CA MET A 394 -3.21 52.60 4.62
C MET A 394 -3.09 54.10 4.94
N GLU A 395 -2.50 54.44 6.09
CA GLU A 395 -2.17 55.84 6.37
C GLU A 395 -1.10 56.30 5.38
N LYS A 396 -1.36 57.42 4.71
CA LYS A 396 -0.36 58.04 3.87
C LYS A 396 0.68 58.65 4.79
N THR A 397 1.80 57.97 5.00
CA THR A 397 2.99 58.63 5.54
C THR A 397 3.46 59.60 4.47
N GLY A 398 3.32 60.87 4.79
CA GLY A 398 3.75 62.01 3.96
C GLY A 398 5.25 62.05 3.75
#